data_bfb1d0d2c779dad83d0f1d6ee29eed2e
#
_entry.id   bfb1d0d2c779dad83d0f1d6ee29eed2e
#
_cell.length_a   1.000
_cell.length_b   1.000
_cell.length_c   1.000
_cell.angle_alpha   90.00
_cell.angle_beta   90.00
_cell.angle_gamma   90.00
#
_symmetry.space_group_name_H-M   'P 1'
#
loop_
_entity.id
_entity.type
_entity.pdbx_description
1 polymer ?
#
loop_
_entity_poly.entity_id
_entity_poly.type
_entity_poly.pdbx_seq_one_letter_code
_entity_poly.pdbx_strand_id
1 'polypeptide(L)'
;MTSSGADPKNQDEPTTTEYQDELDSPPIMDSFRQRVFQVVAAIPYGQVTTYGDIARLIGSPRAARQVGGVLKRLPEGSALPWHRVINRHGEISLIGDDYLRQKKALLAEGIEIDVTGIIDLQQYRWQYR
;
A
#
# COMPACT_ATOMS: atom_id res chain seq x y z
N MET A 1 12.34 -3.21 45.43
CA MET A 1 12.18 -3.05 45.14
C MET A 1 11.88 -2.76 44.53
N THR A 2 11.99 -2.75 44.53
CA THR A 2 11.78 -2.63 43.92
C THR A 2 11.42 -2.36 43.10
N SER A 3 11.64 -2.32 43.05
CA SER A 3 11.37 -2.20 42.29
C SER A 3 11.05 -2.05 41.48
N SER A 4 11.31 -2.05 41.56
CA SER A 4 11.00 -2.06 40.81
C SER A 4 10.57 -1.94 40.03
N GLY A 5 10.80 -1.98 40.02
CA GLY A 5 10.52 -2.02 39.39
C GLY A 5 10.11 -1.74 38.55
N ALA A 6 10.41 -1.65 38.55
CA ALA A 6 10.12 -1.53 37.79
C ALA A 6 9.64 -1.22 37.06
N ASP A 7 9.93 -1.34 37.18
CA ASP A 7 9.61 -1.23 36.43
C ASP A 7 9.14 -0.84 35.83
N PRO A 8 9.31 -0.79 35.97
CA PRO A 8 9.02 -0.54 35.23
C PRO A 8 8.59 -0.23 34.47
N LYS A 9 8.70 -0.54 34.35
CA LYS A 9 8.45 -0.55 33.67
C LYS A 9 8.00 -0.45 33.04
N ASN A 10 8.38 -0.63 33.33
CA ASN A 10 8.15 -0.82 32.76
C ASN A 10 7.70 -0.77 32.23
N GLN A 11 7.85 -0.83 32.17
CA GLN A 11 7.67 -0.88 31.67
C GLN A 11 7.20 -0.76 31.08
N ASP A 12 7.56 -0.84 31.24
CA ASP A 12 7.37 -0.78 30.69
C ASP A 12 6.97 -0.51 30.01
N GLU A 13 7.21 -0.67 29.82
CA GLU A 13 7.11 -0.47 29.20
C GLU A 13 6.97 -0.49 28.49
N PRO A 14 6.97 -0.83 28.51
CA PRO A 14 7.04 -0.76 27.66
C PRO A 14 6.92 -0.66 27.03
N THR A 15 7.13 -1.17 26.79
CA THR A 15 7.15 -0.72 26.41
C THR A 15 7.19 -0.24 25.84
N THR A 16 7.48 -1.29 25.66
CA THR A 16 7.54 -0.03 25.08
C THR A 16 8.47 0.22 23.93
N THR A 17 9.36 -0.65 23.47
CA THR A 17 10.27 -0.24 22.44
C THR A 17 9.69 -0.18 21.07
N GLU A 18 9.01 -1.18 20.63
CA GLU A 18 8.28 -1.04 19.40
C GLU A 18 7.25 0.03 19.54
N TYR A 19 6.78 0.19 20.72
CA TYR A 19 5.94 1.30 21.06
C TYR A 19 6.71 2.60 20.87
N GLN A 20 7.99 2.57 21.16
CA GLN A 20 8.85 3.70 20.95
C GLN A 20 8.97 4.03 19.46
N ASP A 21 9.03 3.01 18.63
CA ASP A 21 9.05 3.25 17.19
C ASP A 21 7.81 3.97 16.73
N GLU A 22 6.67 3.60 17.30
CA GLU A 22 5.44 4.30 16.98
C GLU A 22 5.49 5.74 17.43
N LEU A 23 6.08 5.99 18.56
CA LEU A 23 6.21 7.35 19.04
C LEU A 23 7.15 8.17 18.18
N ASP A 24 8.14 7.52 17.59
CA ASP A 24 9.06 8.22 16.70
C ASP A 24 8.46 8.54 15.36
N SER A 25 7.41 7.81 14.98
CA SER A 25 6.74 8.06 13.72
C SER A 25 5.67 9.12 13.91
N PRO A 26 5.60 10.09 13.01
CA PRO A 26 4.51 11.07 13.11
C PRO A 26 3.17 10.36 13.04
N PRO A 27 2.23 10.69 13.92
CA PRO A 27 0.91 10.06 13.88
C PRO A 27 0.21 10.20 12.53
N ILE A 28 0.48 11.32 11.84
CA ILE A 28 -0.15 11.55 10.54
C ILE A 28 0.35 10.54 9.50
N MET A 29 1.62 10.12 9.61
CA MET A 29 2.16 9.12 8.70
C MET A 29 1.55 7.75 8.94
N ASP A 30 1.35 7.39 10.20
CA ASP A 30 0.70 6.13 10.52
C ASP A 30 -0.74 6.12 10.01
N SER A 31 -1.44 7.21 10.18
CA SER A 31 -2.80 7.33 9.69
C SER A 31 -2.85 7.26 8.17
N PHE A 32 -1.91 7.90 7.50
CA PHE A 32 -1.82 7.87 6.05
C PHE A 32 -1.62 6.44 5.55
N ARG A 33 -0.65 5.73 6.13
CA ARG A 33 -0.36 4.37 5.74
C ARG A 33 -1.56 3.46 5.93
N GLN A 34 -2.23 3.59 7.06
CA GLN A 34 -3.40 2.77 7.34
C GLN A 34 -4.52 3.03 6.34
N ARG A 35 -4.72 4.29 5.97
CA ARG A 35 -5.75 4.61 4.99
C ARG A 35 -5.41 4.05 3.62
N VAL A 36 -4.13 4.10 3.24
CA VAL A 36 -3.70 3.47 1.99
C VAL A 36 -4.01 1.98 2.03
N PHE A 37 -3.67 1.31 3.13
CA PHE A 37 -3.93 -0.13 3.24
C PHE A 37 -5.41 -0.45 3.13
N GLN A 38 -6.26 0.36 3.74
CA GLN A 38 -7.70 0.13 3.70
C GLN A 38 -8.24 0.25 2.28
N VAL A 39 -7.78 1.24 1.53
CA VAL A 39 -8.21 1.41 0.16
C VAL A 39 -7.72 0.26 -0.71
N VAL A 40 -6.45 -0.11 -0.57
CA VAL A 40 -5.88 -1.19 -1.37
C VAL A 40 -6.60 -2.50 -1.09
N ALA A 41 -6.91 -2.77 0.17
CA ALA A 41 -7.62 -4.00 0.53
C ALA A 41 -8.99 -4.08 -0.11
N ALA A 42 -9.58 -2.95 -0.48
CA ALA A 42 -10.93 -2.91 -1.04
C ALA A 42 -10.95 -3.03 -2.57
N ILE A 43 -9.81 -3.00 -3.23
CA ILE A 43 -9.78 -3.09 -4.70
C ILE A 43 -10.28 -4.46 -5.14
N PRO A 44 -11.34 -4.53 -5.95
CA PRO A 44 -11.90 -5.84 -6.32
C PRO A 44 -10.98 -6.63 -7.24
N TYR A 45 -11.13 -7.92 -7.19
CA TYR A 45 -10.48 -8.84 -8.11
C TYR A 45 -10.85 -8.46 -9.55
N GLY A 46 -9.86 -8.46 -10.43
CA GLY A 46 -10.09 -8.15 -11.83
C GLY A 46 -10.19 -6.67 -12.15
N GLN A 47 -9.90 -5.82 -11.18
CA GLN A 47 -9.92 -4.37 -11.38
C GLN A 47 -8.61 -3.76 -10.91
N VAL A 48 -8.33 -2.57 -11.40
CA VAL A 48 -7.10 -1.85 -11.02
C VAL A 48 -7.45 -0.44 -10.59
N THR A 49 -6.53 0.18 -9.86
CA THR A 49 -6.62 1.59 -9.54
C THR A 49 -5.24 2.21 -9.73
N THR A 50 -5.17 3.52 -9.60
CA THR A 50 -3.89 4.22 -9.76
C THR A 50 -3.46 4.80 -8.43
N TYR A 51 -2.17 5.12 -8.32
CA TYR A 51 -1.65 5.77 -7.11
C TYR A 51 -2.40 7.07 -6.84
N GLY A 52 -2.71 7.81 -7.91
CA GLY A 52 -3.44 9.06 -7.76
C GLY A 52 -4.88 8.87 -7.30
N ASP A 53 -5.53 7.79 -7.75
CA ASP A 53 -6.89 7.48 -7.30
C ASP A 53 -6.90 7.19 -5.81
N ILE A 54 -5.93 6.40 -5.33
CA ILE A 54 -5.82 6.11 -3.91
C ILE A 54 -5.61 7.40 -3.13
N ALA A 55 -4.70 8.25 -3.62
CA ALA A 55 -4.41 9.52 -2.95
C ALA A 55 -5.67 10.36 -2.81
N ARG A 56 -6.49 10.43 -3.86
CA ARG A 56 -7.74 11.20 -3.80
C ARG A 56 -8.72 10.58 -2.82
N LEU A 57 -8.82 9.26 -2.81
CA LEU A 57 -9.77 8.58 -1.92
C LEU A 57 -9.45 8.82 -0.45
N ILE A 58 -8.17 8.94 -0.12
CA ILE A 58 -7.80 9.18 1.28
C ILE A 58 -7.70 10.65 1.61
N GLY A 59 -8.12 11.53 0.69
CA GLY A 59 -8.18 12.96 0.98
C GLY A 59 -6.86 13.70 0.80
N SER A 60 -5.90 13.10 0.10
CA SER A 60 -4.58 13.70 -0.11
C SER A 60 -4.22 13.62 -1.60
N PRO A 61 -4.90 14.39 -2.46
CA PRO A 61 -4.78 14.18 -3.91
C PRO A 61 -3.40 14.41 -4.50
N ARG A 62 -2.51 15.05 -3.74
CA ARG A 62 -1.14 15.27 -4.21
C ARG A 62 -0.17 14.23 -3.70
N ALA A 63 -0.65 13.18 -3.04
CA ALA A 63 0.20 12.24 -2.34
C ALA A 63 0.42 10.94 -3.10
N ALA A 64 0.26 10.93 -4.43
CA ALA A 64 0.42 9.70 -5.20
C ALA A 64 1.79 9.07 -5.00
N ARG A 65 2.84 9.90 -4.95
CA ARG A 65 4.19 9.36 -4.75
C ARG A 65 4.33 8.71 -3.39
N GLN A 66 3.75 9.32 -2.36
CA GLN A 66 3.79 8.75 -1.02
C GLN A 66 3.02 7.44 -0.95
N VAL A 67 1.91 7.35 -1.68
CA VAL A 67 1.18 6.07 -1.78
C VAL A 67 2.10 5.00 -2.36
N GLY A 68 2.81 5.33 -3.44
CA GLY A 68 3.76 4.40 -4.03
C GLY A 68 4.82 3.97 -3.03
N GLY A 69 5.32 4.91 -2.24
CA GLY A 69 6.32 4.59 -1.22
C GLY A 69 5.80 3.64 -0.15
N VAL A 70 4.55 3.82 0.26
CA VAL A 70 3.93 2.93 1.24
C VAL A 70 3.84 1.52 0.69
N LEU A 71 3.38 1.39 -0.56
CA LEU A 71 3.21 0.06 -1.16
C LEU A 71 4.54 -0.62 -1.43
N LYS A 72 5.55 0.16 -1.76
CA LYS A 72 6.89 -0.39 -2.01
C LYS A 72 7.49 -1.01 -0.76
N ARG A 73 7.06 -0.56 0.41
CA ARG A 73 7.59 -1.06 1.68
C ARG A 73 6.79 -2.20 2.27
N LEU A 74 5.79 -2.69 1.55
CA LEU A 74 5.05 -3.86 2.03
C LEU A 74 5.99 -5.06 2.14
N PRO A 75 5.85 -5.84 3.21
CA PRO A 75 6.65 -7.04 3.32
C PRO A 75 6.31 -8.02 2.21
N GLU A 76 7.30 -8.79 1.83
CA GLU A 76 7.11 -9.86 0.88
C GLU A 76 6.09 -10.83 1.43
N GLY A 77 5.16 -11.27 0.61
CA GLY A 77 4.11 -12.16 1.05
C GLY A 77 2.90 -11.46 1.65
N SER A 78 2.86 -10.13 1.59
CA SER A 78 1.70 -9.39 2.05
C SER A 78 0.44 -9.86 1.33
N ALA A 79 -0.67 -9.97 2.06
CA ALA A 79 -1.95 -10.38 1.49
C ALA A 79 -2.67 -9.23 0.78
N LEU A 80 -2.17 -8.01 0.89
CA LEU A 80 -2.80 -6.88 0.23
C LEU A 80 -2.63 -7.00 -1.29
N PRO A 81 -3.67 -6.70 -2.07
CA PRO A 81 -3.58 -6.80 -3.53
C PRO A 81 -2.85 -5.60 -4.14
N TRP A 82 -1.59 -5.42 -3.76
CA TRP A 82 -0.79 -4.31 -4.24
C TRP A 82 -0.64 -4.33 -5.76
N HIS A 83 -0.72 -5.52 -6.36
CA HIS A 83 -0.57 -5.67 -7.79
C HIS A 83 -1.68 -4.99 -8.59
N ARG A 84 -2.79 -4.64 -7.93
CA ARG A 84 -3.90 -3.95 -8.58
C ARG A 84 -3.71 -2.45 -8.63
N VAL A 85 -2.54 -1.95 -8.22
CA VAL A 85 -2.23 -0.52 -8.25
C VAL A 85 -1.21 -0.27 -9.33
N ILE A 86 -1.55 0.58 -10.30
CA ILE A 86 -0.69 0.89 -11.43
C ILE A 86 -0.61 2.41 -11.58
N ASN A 87 0.17 2.88 -12.56
CA ASN A 87 0.31 4.31 -12.73
C ASN A 87 -0.83 4.88 -13.58
N ARG A 88 -0.90 6.19 -13.66
CA ARG A 88 -2.00 6.88 -14.34
C ARG A 88 -2.04 6.64 -15.84
N HIS A 89 -0.96 6.13 -16.39
CA HIS A 89 -0.87 5.82 -17.81
C HIS A 89 -1.33 4.40 -18.15
N GLY A 90 -1.75 3.64 -17.12
CA GLY A 90 -2.16 2.26 -17.32
C GLY A 90 -1.01 1.30 -17.37
N GLU A 91 0.14 1.68 -16.80
CA GLU A 91 1.34 0.86 -16.87
C GLU A 91 1.78 0.40 -15.49
N ILE A 92 2.44 -0.76 -15.46
CA ILE A 92 3.14 -1.20 -14.27
C ILE A 92 4.40 -0.35 -14.16
N SER A 93 4.57 0.30 -13.00
CA SER A 93 5.69 1.21 -12.80
C SER A 93 6.93 0.53 -12.21
N LEU A 94 6.82 -0.74 -11.82
CA LEU A 94 7.93 -1.49 -11.23
C LEU A 94 8.83 -2.04 -12.33
N ILE A 95 10.02 -2.49 -11.93
CA ILE A 95 10.99 -3.04 -12.88
C ILE A 95 11.47 -4.40 -12.35
N GLY A 96 12.11 -5.16 -13.24
CA GLY A 96 12.75 -6.42 -12.87
C GLY A 96 11.75 -7.46 -12.41
N ASP A 97 12.12 -8.20 -11.39
CA ASP A 97 11.28 -9.29 -10.88
C ASP A 97 9.95 -8.79 -10.34
N ASP A 98 9.93 -7.60 -9.76
CA ASP A 98 8.68 -7.02 -9.25
C ASP A 98 7.71 -6.73 -10.39
N TYR A 99 8.24 -6.26 -11.52
CA TYR A 99 7.42 -6.05 -12.71
C TYR A 99 6.80 -7.37 -13.16
N LEU A 100 7.62 -8.40 -13.25
CA LEU A 100 7.15 -9.71 -13.71
C LEU A 100 6.11 -10.30 -12.77
N ARG A 101 6.31 -10.17 -11.46
CA ARG A 101 5.35 -10.68 -10.49
C ARG A 101 4.02 -9.95 -10.59
N GLN A 102 4.07 -8.64 -10.74
CA GLN A 102 2.85 -7.86 -10.85
C GLN A 102 2.12 -8.19 -12.15
N LYS A 103 2.85 -8.27 -13.25
CA LYS A 103 2.25 -8.60 -14.54
C LYS A 103 1.58 -9.96 -14.49
N LYS A 104 2.26 -10.95 -13.94
CA LYS A 104 1.71 -12.29 -13.85
C LYS A 104 0.44 -12.31 -13.00
N ALA A 105 0.46 -11.59 -11.90
CA ALA A 105 -0.71 -11.55 -11.02
C ALA A 105 -1.91 -10.89 -11.71
N LEU A 106 -1.68 -9.82 -12.46
CA LEU A 106 -2.76 -9.15 -13.18
C LEU A 106 -3.32 -10.02 -14.30
N LEU A 107 -2.45 -10.67 -15.05
CA LEU A 107 -2.91 -11.59 -16.10
C LEU A 107 -3.72 -12.73 -15.52
N ALA A 108 -3.33 -13.23 -14.35
CA ALA A 108 -4.06 -14.30 -13.68
C ALA A 108 -5.47 -13.89 -13.28
N GLU A 109 -5.72 -12.59 -13.12
CA GLU A 109 -7.05 -12.08 -12.81
C GLU A 109 -7.84 -11.73 -14.08
N GLY A 110 -7.31 -12.06 -15.25
CA GLY A 110 -8.01 -11.79 -16.50
C GLY A 110 -7.85 -10.38 -17.02
N ILE A 111 -6.95 -9.61 -16.46
CA ILE A 111 -6.69 -8.24 -16.92
C ILE A 111 -5.76 -8.32 -18.13
N GLU A 112 -6.19 -7.72 -19.24
CA GLU A 112 -5.42 -7.75 -20.47
C GLU A 112 -4.39 -6.63 -20.48
N ILE A 113 -3.18 -6.98 -20.91
CA ILE A 113 -2.09 -6.02 -21.04
C ILE A 113 -1.68 -6.08 -22.51
N ASP A 114 -1.75 -4.95 -23.22
CA ASP A 114 -1.49 -4.97 -24.64
C ASP A 114 0.01 -5.12 -24.95
N VAL A 115 0.35 -5.16 -26.24
CA VAL A 115 1.73 -5.43 -26.64
C VAL A 115 2.68 -4.30 -26.22
N THR A 116 2.15 -3.12 -25.95
CA THR A 116 2.97 -2.00 -25.47
C THR A 116 3.05 -1.93 -23.97
N GLY A 117 2.39 -2.88 -23.27
CA GLY A 117 2.40 -2.90 -21.81
C GLY A 117 1.32 -2.07 -21.15
N ILE A 118 0.28 -1.69 -21.88
CA ILE A 118 -0.75 -0.81 -21.39
C ILE A 118 -2.00 -1.61 -21.00
N ILE A 119 -2.55 -1.26 -19.85
CA ILE A 119 -3.83 -1.77 -19.36
C ILE A 119 -4.88 -0.71 -19.63
N ASP A 120 -6.01 -1.14 -20.20
CA ASP A 120 -7.10 -0.22 -20.55
C ASP A 120 -7.83 0.22 -19.28
N LEU A 121 -7.56 1.44 -18.85
CA LEU A 121 -8.19 1.97 -17.64
C LEU A 121 -9.68 2.18 -17.79
N GLN A 122 -10.17 2.40 -19.01
CA GLN A 122 -11.62 2.51 -19.20
C GLN A 122 -12.31 1.20 -18.89
N GLN A 123 -11.65 0.10 -19.16
CA GLN A 123 -12.24 -1.22 -18.95
C GLN A 123 -12.04 -1.72 -17.53
N TYR A 124 -10.86 -1.50 -16.93
CA TYR A 124 -10.48 -2.18 -15.70
C TYR A 124 -10.42 -1.29 -14.47
N ARG A 125 -10.57 0.01 -14.63
CA ARG A 125 -10.41 0.93 -13.51
C ARG A 125 -11.55 0.77 -12.50
N TRP A 126 -11.17 0.59 -11.26
CA TRP A 126 -12.11 0.47 -10.15
C TRP A 126 -12.88 1.77 -9.98
N GLN A 127 -14.19 1.66 -9.99
CA GLN A 127 -15.08 2.81 -9.78
C GLN A 127 -15.52 2.76 -8.33
N TYR A 128 -14.77 3.43 -7.50
CA TYR A 128 -15.06 3.48 -6.07
C TYR A 128 -16.35 4.25 -5.84
N ARG A 129 -17.18 3.71 -4.94
CA ARG A 129 -18.41 4.41 -4.61
C ARG A 129 -18.65 4.47 -3.12
#